data_9b27870a3178bc58a0ae15d05057032e
#
_entry.id   9b27870a3178bc58a0ae15d05057032e
#
_cell.length_a   1.000
_cell.length_b   1.000
_cell.length_c   1.000
_cell.angle_alpha   90.00
_cell.angle_beta   90.00
_cell.angle_gamma   90.00
#
_symmetry.space_group_name_H-M   'P 1'
#
loop_
_entity.id
_entity.type
_entity.pdbx_description
1 polymer ?
#
loop_
_entity_poly.entity_id
_entity_poly.type
_entity_poly.pdbx_seq_one_letter_code
_entity_poly.pdbx_strand_id
1 'polypeptide(L)'
;MKEIRKIGFILTLILIFSGCEELPDPAGLRGVAVVPAITDVDPGIFDSNDLTNTFVQFVINTPEGTHPDKITVLGSYQDNYERVVLAEATTFPSTVRIKASEIAQKIGLSLNEIVNGDIFTFELLTKANNLSTYSTAALIVPVACAYDVNRATGSYHSVSADWNSEGNITISADPDNKYKVYVTGLEEIEGLVEDLGPLVMYINPATYAVTVPEKAIASDGWGYGSVSYSGTGVYSSCDGSYVMYFEISLSDLGSQGTYTFTLTRNP
;
A
#
# COMPACT_ATOMS: atom_id res chain seq x y z
N MET A 1 61.63 -37.43 32.72
CA MET A 1 61.27 -36.44 31.65
C MET A 1 60.04 -36.81 30.80
N LYS A 2 59.70 -38.08 30.56
CA LYS A 2 58.54 -38.50 29.79
C LYS A 2 57.18 -38.21 30.49
N GLU A 3 57.14 -38.36 31.82
CA GLU A 3 55.91 -38.16 32.62
C GLU A 3 55.52 -36.67 32.75
N ILE A 4 56.46 -35.75 32.87
CA ILE A 4 56.21 -34.30 32.96
C ILE A 4 55.67 -33.76 31.69
N ARG A 5 56.07 -34.33 30.55
CA ARG A 5 55.52 -33.94 29.22
C ARG A 5 54.03 -34.30 29.04
N LYS A 6 53.61 -35.46 29.63
CA LYS A 6 52.19 -35.88 29.57
C LYS A 6 51.31 -35.03 30.45
N ILE A 7 51.78 -34.63 31.65
CA ILE A 7 51.03 -33.76 32.56
C ILE A 7 50.88 -32.35 31.96
N GLY A 8 51.94 -31.81 31.32
CA GLY A 8 51.89 -30.52 30.63
C GLY A 8 50.87 -30.52 29.47
N PHE A 9 50.79 -31.60 28.68
CA PHE A 9 49.84 -31.71 27.56
C PHE A 9 48.38 -31.81 28.04
N ILE A 10 48.11 -32.54 29.14
CA ILE A 10 46.78 -32.65 29.75
C ILE A 10 46.35 -31.29 30.33
N LEU A 11 47.26 -30.57 30.99
CA LEU A 11 46.95 -29.26 31.57
C LEU A 11 46.66 -28.22 30.49
N THR A 12 47.35 -28.27 29.36
CA THR A 12 47.12 -27.38 28.21
C THR A 12 45.81 -27.70 27.51
N LEU A 13 45.39 -28.98 27.47
CA LEU A 13 44.12 -29.39 26.88
C LEU A 13 42.89 -28.93 27.70
N ILE A 14 43.04 -28.92 29.07
CA ILE A 14 41.98 -28.46 29.96
C ILE A 14 41.75 -26.94 29.86
N LEU A 15 42.79 -26.16 29.59
CA LEU A 15 42.69 -24.70 29.41
C LEU A 15 42.01 -24.28 28.10
N ILE A 16 41.92 -25.16 27.11
CA ILE A 16 41.25 -24.87 25.84
C ILE A 16 39.71 -24.99 25.95
N PHE A 17 39.19 -25.76 26.93
CA PHE A 17 37.74 -25.95 27.11
C PHE A 17 37.11 -25.00 28.11
N SER A 18 37.85 -24.13 28.79
CA SER A 18 37.29 -23.13 29.72
C SER A 18 36.98 -21.76 29.09
N GLY A 19 37.04 -21.63 27.77
CA GLY A 19 36.90 -20.38 27.06
C GLY A 19 35.55 -20.14 26.38
N CYS A 20 34.53 -20.97 26.64
CA CYS A 20 33.15 -20.60 26.27
C CYS A 20 32.45 -19.98 27.50
N GLU A 21 32.80 -18.75 27.86
CA GLU A 21 31.80 -17.90 28.50
C GLU A 21 30.69 -17.70 27.47
N GLU A 22 29.50 -18.21 27.75
CA GLU A 22 28.29 -17.76 27.06
C GLU A 22 28.21 -16.26 27.28
N LEU A 23 28.63 -15.49 26.29
CA LEU A 23 28.34 -14.05 26.26
C LEU A 23 26.82 -13.94 26.44
N PRO A 24 26.34 -13.21 27.44
CA PRO A 24 24.92 -13.03 27.65
C PRO A 24 24.34 -12.55 26.32
N ASP A 25 23.35 -13.29 25.80
CA ASP A 25 22.71 -12.96 24.52
C ASP A 25 22.27 -11.49 24.57
N PRO A 26 22.89 -10.60 23.79
CA PRO A 26 22.50 -9.19 23.81
C PRO A 26 21.03 -9.00 23.38
N ALA A 27 20.42 -10.00 22.75
CA ALA A 27 18.99 -10.04 22.46
C ALA A 27 18.13 -10.25 23.73
N GLY A 28 18.63 -10.93 24.77
CA GLY A 28 17.91 -11.12 26.04
C GLY A 28 17.72 -9.86 26.86
N LEU A 29 18.47 -8.80 26.57
CA LEU A 29 18.31 -7.46 27.19
C LEU A 29 17.45 -6.51 26.35
N ARG A 30 17.06 -6.89 25.13
CA ARG A 30 16.19 -6.10 24.28
C ARG A 30 14.75 -6.48 24.59
N GLY A 31 13.98 -5.53 25.14
CA GLY A 31 12.54 -5.72 25.28
C GLY A 31 11.91 -6.04 23.91
N VAL A 32 10.96 -6.98 23.89
CA VAL A 32 10.20 -7.27 22.69
C VAL A 32 9.32 -6.07 22.39
N ALA A 33 9.55 -5.40 21.25
CA ALA A 33 8.72 -4.30 20.82
C ALA A 33 7.33 -4.83 20.43
N VAL A 34 6.28 -4.20 20.94
CA VAL A 34 4.92 -4.42 20.45
C VAL A 34 4.74 -3.59 19.18
N VAL A 35 4.57 -4.25 18.03
CA VAL A 35 4.35 -3.60 16.74
C VAL A 35 2.87 -3.67 16.40
N PRO A 36 2.11 -2.55 16.54
CA PRO A 36 0.71 -2.51 16.16
C PRO A 36 0.54 -2.52 14.64
N ALA A 37 -0.64 -2.95 14.18
CA ALA A 37 -1.05 -2.89 12.79
C ALA A 37 -2.18 -1.87 12.63
N ILE A 38 -2.16 -1.14 11.49
CA ILE A 38 -3.27 -0.31 11.03
C ILE A 38 -4.07 -1.13 10.02
N THR A 39 -5.38 -1.28 10.24
CA THR A 39 -6.32 -2.01 9.37
C THR A 39 -7.57 -1.19 9.12
N ASP A 40 -8.44 -1.67 8.24
CA ASP A 40 -9.77 -1.10 7.98
C ASP A 40 -9.74 0.41 7.71
N VAL A 41 -8.82 0.81 6.83
CA VAL A 41 -8.66 2.22 6.45
C VAL A 41 -9.76 2.59 5.46
N ASP A 42 -10.79 3.29 5.93
CA ASP A 42 -11.88 3.81 5.09
C ASP A 42 -12.64 4.95 5.81
N PRO A 43 -12.67 6.18 5.27
CA PRO A 43 -11.85 6.68 4.17
C PRO A 43 -10.36 6.79 4.53
N GLY A 44 -9.49 6.60 3.53
CA GLY A 44 -8.02 6.65 3.67
C GLY A 44 -7.39 7.92 3.09
N ILE A 45 -8.20 8.88 2.65
CA ILE A 45 -7.76 10.14 2.07
C ILE A 45 -8.44 11.33 2.76
N PHE A 46 -7.86 12.51 2.64
CA PHE A 46 -8.59 13.76 2.88
C PHE A 46 -9.16 14.29 1.56
N ASP A 47 -10.49 14.53 1.54
CA ASP A 47 -11.15 15.10 0.37
C ASP A 47 -10.74 16.56 0.17
N SER A 48 -10.03 16.83 -0.92
CA SER A 48 -9.56 18.17 -1.28
C SER A 48 -10.70 19.18 -1.52
N ASN A 49 -11.91 18.69 -1.82
CA ASN A 49 -13.08 19.53 -2.02
C ASN A 49 -13.79 19.93 -0.73
N ASP A 50 -13.53 19.21 0.38
CA ASP A 50 -14.14 19.48 1.69
C ASP A 50 -13.15 19.25 2.84
N LEU A 51 -12.04 19.97 2.86
CA LEU A 51 -11.02 19.86 3.91
C LEU A 51 -11.54 20.19 5.32
N THR A 52 -12.67 20.90 5.42
CA THR A 52 -13.26 21.26 6.71
C THR A 52 -13.89 20.04 7.40
N ASN A 53 -14.59 19.18 6.65
CA ASN A 53 -15.36 18.06 7.21
C ASN A 53 -14.72 16.70 6.95
N THR A 54 -13.81 16.59 5.97
CA THR A 54 -13.16 15.33 5.62
C THR A 54 -12.38 14.77 6.80
N PHE A 55 -12.33 13.46 6.86
CA PHE A 55 -11.59 12.71 7.88
C PHE A 55 -11.03 11.42 7.28
N VAL A 56 -10.03 10.87 7.94
CA VAL A 56 -9.61 9.48 7.74
C VAL A 56 -9.97 8.66 8.96
N GLN A 57 -10.27 7.39 8.74
CA GLN A 57 -10.62 6.45 9.78
C GLN A 57 -9.87 5.14 9.57
N PHE A 58 -9.38 4.55 10.66
CA PHE A 58 -8.68 3.27 10.65
C PHE A 58 -8.78 2.58 12.01
N VAL A 59 -8.44 1.30 12.06
CA VAL A 59 -8.39 0.52 13.28
C VAL A 59 -6.94 0.22 13.65
N ILE A 60 -6.59 0.44 14.92
CA ILE A 60 -5.30 0.03 15.48
C ILE A 60 -5.50 -1.32 16.16
N ASN A 61 -4.78 -2.33 15.68
CA ASN A 61 -4.72 -3.67 16.26
C ASN A 61 -3.36 -3.91 16.89
N THR A 62 -3.33 -4.73 17.94
CA THR A 62 -2.10 -5.22 18.56
C THR A 62 -1.97 -6.73 18.34
N PRO A 63 -0.75 -7.29 18.29
CA PRO A 63 -0.56 -8.73 18.21
C PRO A 63 -1.25 -9.44 19.38
N GLU A 64 -1.76 -10.64 19.12
CA GLU A 64 -2.43 -11.45 20.13
C GLU A 64 -1.52 -11.68 21.35
N GLY A 65 -2.11 -11.56 22.55
CA GLY A 65 -1.39 -11.72 23.82
C GLY A 65 -0.49 -10.53 24.20
N THR A 66 -0.50 -9.43 23.45
CA THR A 66 0.23 -8.21 23.81
C THR A 66 -0.69 -7.15 24.40
N HIS A 67 -0.19 -6.44 25.42
CA HIS A 67 -0.96 -5.39 26.11
C HIS A 67 -0.11 -4.14 26.28
N PRO A 68 0.01 -3.28 25.26
CA PRO A 68 0.71 -2.01 25.41
C PRO A 68 -0.05 -1.09 26.37
N ASP A 69 0.71 -0.28 27.13
CA ASP A 69 0.12 0.71 28.04
C ASP A 69 -0.65 1.80 27.26
N LYS A 70 -0.09 2.20 26.11
CA LYS A 70 -0.65 3.24 25.26
C LYS A 70 -0.06 3.18 23.86
N ILE A 71 -0.87 3.49 22.85
CA ILE A 71 -0.43 3.79 21.48
C ILE A 71 -0.85 5.24 21.16
N THR A 72 0.13 6.05 20.75
CA THR A 72 -0.07 7.43 20.33
C THR A 72 0.01 7.50 18.82
N VAL A 73 -0.98 8.10 18.17
CA VAL A 73 -0.97 8.42 16.75
C VAL A 73 -0.29 9.77 16.58
N LEU A 74 0.77 9.80 15.82
CA LEU A 74 1.53 10.98 15.47
C LEU A 74 1.27 11.33 14.02
N GLY A 75 1.18 12.62 13.70
CA GLY A 75 1.00 13.10 12.34
C GLY A 75 2.08 14.10 11.94
N SER A 76 2.47 14.03 10.66
CA SER A 76 3.32 15.03 10.01
C SER A 76 2.77 15.38 8.63
N TYR A 77 3.28 16.44 8.00
CA TYR A 77 2.80 16.93 6.71
C TYR A 77 3.97 17.12 5.75
N GLN A 78 3.84 16.59 4.53
CA GLN A 78 4.85 16.62 3.48
C GLN A 78 6.22 16.10 4.01
N ASP A 79 7.30 16.74 3.65
CA ASP A 79 8.66 16.43 4.09
C ASP A 79 9.01 17.05 5.47
N ASN A 80 8.03 17.64 6.17
CA ASN A 80 8.24 18.14 7.51
C ASN A 80 8.15 17.00 8.52
N TYR A 81 9.28 16.69 9.16
CA TYR A 81 9.40 15.61 10.15
C TYR A 81 8.95 16.01 11.56
N GLU A 82 8.41 17.22 11.74
CA GLU A 82 7.81 17.63 13.01
C GLU A 82 6.51 16.88 13.24
N ARG A 83 6.48 16.07 14.29
CA ARG A 83 5.36 15.19 14.62
C ARG A 83 4.46 15.83 15.66
N VAL A 84 3.17 15.86 15.40
CA VAL A 84 2.16 16.30 16.36
C VAL A 84 1.33 15.11 16.85
N VAL A 85 0.91 15.14 18.12
CA VAL A 85 0.03 14.12 18.68
C VAL A 85 -1.40 14.33 18.17
N LEU A 86 -1.94 13.33 17.48
CA LEU A 86 -3.29 13.38 16.92
C LEU A 86 -4.31 12.66 17.80
N ALA A 87 -4.00 11.45 18.25
CA ALA A 87 -4.87 10.63 19.08
C ALA A 87 -4.05 9.74 20.02
N GLU A 88 -4.69 9.21 21.07
CA GLU A 88 -4.13 8.22 21.98
C GLU A 88 -5.15 7.11 22.23
N ALA A 89 -4.68 5.86 22.24
CA ALA A 89 -5.48 4.67 22.54
C ALA A 89 -4.82 3.83 23.64
N THR A 90 -5.64 3.30 24.57
CA THR A 90 -5.22 2.43 25.67
C THR A 90 -5.95 1.09 25.69
N THR A 91 -6.94 0.93 24.81
CA THR A 91 -7.70 -0.32 24.62
C THR A 91 -7.67 -0.72 23.14
N PHE A 92 -7.54 -1.99 22.83
CA PHE A 92 -7.37 -2.50 21.47
C PHE A 92 -8.29 -3.71 21.21
N PRO A 93 -8.83 -3.84 19.98
CA PRO A 93 -8.70 -2.93 18.84
C PRO A 93 -9.29 -1.55 19.12
N SER A 94 -8.74 -0.50 18.51
CA SER A 94 -9.21 0.87 18.68
C SER A 94 -9.46 1.54 17.33
N THR A 95 -10.69 2.04 17.12
CA THR A 95 -11.01 2.86 15.94
C THR A 95 -10.58 4.29 16.18
N VAL A 96 -9.78 4.80 15.26
CA VAL A 96 -9.27 6.19 15.27
C VAL A 96 -9.86 6.94 14.09
N ARG A 97 -10.32 8.17 14.34
CA ARG A 97 -10.84 9.09 13.33
C ARG A 97 -10.15 10.44 13.50
N ILE A 98 -9.56 10.95 12.43
CA ILE A 98 -8.79 12.20 12.42
C ILE A 98 -9.32 13.08 11.30
N LYS A 99 -9.69 14.32 11.61
CA LYS A 99 -10.11 15.30 10.61
C LYS A 99 -8.92 16.06 10.05
N ALA A 100 -9.00 16.44 8.76
CA ALA A 100 -7.99 17.30 8.14
C ALA A 100 -7.83 18.64 8.87
N SER A 101 -8.95 19.24 9.33
CA SER A 101 -8.94 20.48 10.09
C SER A 101 -8.25 20.35 11.46
N GLU A 102 -8.35 19.19 12.12
CA GLU A 102 -7.70 18.94 13.42
C GLU A 102 -6.17 18.83 13.28
N ILE A 103 -5.68 18.11 12.29
CA ILE A 103 -4.25 18.00 12.06
C ILE A 103 -3.69 19.33 11.56
N ALA A 104 -4.35 20.01 10.61
CA ALA A 104 -3.93 21.32 10.13
C ALA A 104 -3.74 22.31 11.28
N GLN A 105 -4.70 22.39 12.20
CA GLN A 105 -4.62 23.25 13.38
C GLN A 105 -3.41 22.90 14.27
N LYS A 106 -3.14 21.60 14.49
CA LYS A 106 -2.05 21.15 15.36
C LYS A 106 -0.67 21.41 14.78
N ILE A 107 -0.51 21.37 13.46
CA ILE A 107 0.76 21.68 12.78
C ILE A 107 0.90 23.16 12.39
N GLY A 108 -0.14 23.98 12.66
CA GLY A 108 -0.12 25.40 12.38
C GLY A 108 -0.34 25.79 10.92
N LEU A 109 -0.99 24.89 10.12
CA LEU A 109 -1.35 25.16 8.72
C LEU A 109 -2.76 25.71 8.62
N SER A 110 -2.94 26.64 7.67
CA SER A 110 -4.27 27.03 7.19
C SER A 110 -4.81 25.97 6.22
N LEU A 111 -6.11 25.68 6.26
CA LEU A 111 -6.72 24.74 5.29
C LEU A 111 -6.55 25.16 3.84
N ASN A 112 -6.38 26.47 3.57
CA ASN A 112 -6.16 26.97 2.21
C ASN A 112 -4.73 26.71 1.68
N GLU A 113 -3.81 26.30 2.54
CA GLU A 113 -2.44 25.92 2.16
C GLU A 113 -2.36 24.44 1.80
N ILE A 114 -3.40 23.65 2.13
CA ILE A 114 -3.48 22.23 1.81
C ILE A 114 -4.12 22.08 0.43
N VAL A 115 -3.39 21.44 -0.47
CA VAL A 115 -3.82 21.28 -1.87
C VAL A 115 -3.87 19.80 -2.27
N ASN A 116 -4.56 19.53 -3.38
CA ASN A 116 -4.60 18.20 -3.96
C ASN A 116 -3.17 17.70 -4.30
N GLY A 117 -2.86 16.48 -3.90
CA GLY A 117 -1.53 15.88 -4.04
C GLY A 117 -0.66 15.99 -2.78
N ASP A 118 -1.05 16.79 -1.80
CA ASP A 118 -0.35 16.83 -0.51
C ASP A 118 -0.48 15.51 0.25
N ILE A 119 0.48 15.26 1.14
CA ILE A 119 0.58 14.00 1.89
C ILE A 119 0.68 14.30 3.37
N PHE A 120 -0.16 13.65 4.16
CA PHE A 120 0.00 13.51 5.59
C PHE A 120 0.53 12.11 5.90
N THR A 121 1.44 12.02 6.88
CA THR A 121 2.00 10.74 7.33
C THR A 121 1.61 10.51 8.77
N PHE A 122 0.98 9.36 9.06
CA PHE A 122 0.61 8.95 10.41
C PHE A 122 1.49 7.80 10.86
N GLU A 123 2.13 7.96 12.02
CA GLU A 123 2.99 6.98 12.65
C GLU A 123 2.44 6.59 14.01
N LEU A 124 2.76 5.39 14.47
CA LEU A 124 2.34 4.90 15.78
C LEU A 124 3.55 4.88 16.74
N LEU A 125 3.42 5.53 17.88
CA LEU A 125 4.35 5.44 19.00
C LEU A 125 3.72 4.55 20.08
N THR A 126 4.24 3.36 20.24
CA THR A 126 3.78 2.38 21.24
C THR A 126 4.58 2.50 22.51
N LYS A 127 3.90 2.60 23.65
CA LYS A 127 4.48 2.50 24.98
C LYS A 127 4.07 1.18 25.63
N ALA A 128 5.05 0.36 26.00
CA ALA A 128 4.84 -0.89 26.72
C ALA A 128 5.99 -1.12 27.72
N ASN A 129 5.70 -1.46 28.98
CA ASN A 129 6.71 -1.76 30.01
C ASN A 129 7.80 -0.68 30.13
N ASN A 130 7.43 0.60 30.12
CA ASN A 130 8.32 1.76 30.13
C ASN A 130 9.22 1.93 28.89
N LEU A 131 9.07 1.08 27.89
CA LEU A 131 9.73 1.23 26.59
C LEU A 131 8.81 1.94 25.60
N SER A 132 9.35 2.89 24.84
CA SER A 132 8.65 3.56 23.76
C SER A 132 9.27 3.18 22.41
N THR A 133 8.43 2.72 21.47
CA THR A 133 8.88 2.21 20.17
C THR A 133 8.04 2.82 19.05
N TYR A 134 8.69 3.40 18.04
CA TYR A 134 8.02 3.81 16.82
C TYR A 134 7.71 2.61 15.93
N SER A 135 6.53 2.62 15.30
CA SER A 135 6.23 1.68 14.22
C SER A 135 7.14 1.95 13.02
N THR A 136 7.60 0.90 12.37
CA THR A 136 8.35 1.01 11.10
C THR A 136 7.45 1.28 9.91
N ALA A 137 6.14 0.99 10.05
CA ALA A 137 5.14 1.27 9.04
C ALA A 137 4.39 2.57 9.38
N ALA A 138 4.18 3.42 8.38
CA ALA A 138 3.38 4.63 8.46
C ALA A 138 2.16 4.51 7.56
N LEU A 139 1.02 5.10 7.96
CA LEU A 139 -0.12 5.31 7.09
C LEU A 139 0.08 6.59 6.30
N ILE A 140 0.17 6.48 5.01
CA ILE A 140 0.23 7.60 4.08
C ILE A 140 -1.20 8.02 3.75
N VAL A 141 -1.54 9.27 4.00
CA VAL A 141 -2.87 9.86 3.81
C VAL A 141 -2.75 10.98 2.79
N PRO A 142 -3.08 10.73 1.52
CA PRO A 142 -3.06 11.75 0.49
C PRO A 142 -4.27 12.70 0.62
N VAL A 143 -4.08 13.93 0.17
CA VAL A 143 -5.16 14.87 -0.13
C VAL A 143 -5.55 14.65 -1.58
N ALA A 144 -6.80 14.18 -1.82
CA ALA A 144 -7.30 13.84 -3.14
C ALA A 144 -8.81 14.09 -3.19
N CYS A 145 -9.40 14.03 -4.38
CA CYS A 145 -10.85 14.06 -4.48
C CYS A 145 -11.45 12.74 -3.96
N ALA A 146 -12.61 12.80 -3.29
CA ALA A 146 -13.31 11.60 -2.86
C ALA A 146 -13.62 10.70 -4.06
N TYR A 147 -13.55 9.38 -3.84
CA TYR A 147 -13.90 8.41 -4.88
C TYR A 147 -15.36 8.54 -5.29
N ASP A 148 -15.57 8.72 -6.59
CA ASP A 148 -16.89 8.72 -7.22
C ASP A 148 -16.92 7.64 -8.31
N VAL A 149 -17.76 6.62 -8.11
CA VAL A 149 -17.91 5.51 -9.06
C VAL A 149 -18.37 6.01 -10.45
N ASN A 150 -19.19 7.06 -10.50
CA ASN A 150 -19.63 7.62 -11.78
C ASN A 150 -18.49 8.31 -12.54
N ARG A 151 -17.48 8.79 -11.83
CA ARG A 151 -16.27 9.35 -12.42
C ARG A 151 -15.26 8.28 -12.79
N ALA A 152 -15.21 7.19 -12.03
CA ALA A 152 -14.34 6.06 -12.27
C ALA A 152 -14.80 5.12 -13.39
N THR A 153 -16.03 5.30 -13.91
CA THR A 153 -16.64 4.43 -14.93
C THR A 153 -17.20 5.24 -16.09
N GLY A 154 -17.48 4.57 -17.20
CA GLY A 154 -18.02 5.17 -18.42
C GLY A 154 -17.19 4.82 -19.66
N SER A 155 -17.29 5.67 -20.68
CA SER A 155 -16.46 5.57 -21.88
C SER A 155 -15.13 6.27 -21.66
N TYR A 156 -14.05 5.61 -22.08
CA TYR A 156 -12.67 6.09 -21.95
C TYR A 156 -11.95 6.01 -23.28
N HIS A 157 -11.02 6.92 -23.48
CA HIS A 157 -10.02 6.85 -24.54
C HIS A 157 -8.73 6.26 -23.96
N SER A 158 -8.31 5.12 -24.49
CA SER A 158 -7.09 4.41 -24.10
C SER A 158 -5.97 4.74 -25.07
N VAL A 159 -4.80 5.11 -24.57
CA VAL A 159 -3.60 5.36 -25.35
C VAL A 159 -2.40 4.64 -24.73
N SER A 160 -1.68 3.89 -25.55
CA SER A 160 -0.39 3.32 -25.23
C SER A 160 0.59 3.57 -26.38
N ALA A 161 1.51 4.51 -26.20
CA ALA A 161 2.47 4.87 -27.25
C ALA A 161 3.56 3.80 -27.41
N ASP A 162 3.94 3.10 -26.36
CA ASP A 162 4.94 2.03 -26.31
C ASP A 162 4.41 0.70 -26.85
N TRP A 163 3.09 0.44 -26.73
CA TRP A 163 2.40 -0.70 -27.37
C TRP A 163 1.82 -0.33 -28.74
N ASN A 164 1.84 0.97 -29.11
CA ASN A 164 1.27 1.54 -30.34
C ASN A 164 -0.23 1.24 -30.50
N SER A 165 -1.00 1.40 -29.41
CA SER A 165 -2.42 1.13 -29.32
C SER A 165 -3.17 2.40 -28.92
N GLU A 166 -4.29 2.70 -29.61
CA GLU A 166 -5.14 3.85 -29.32
C GLU A 166 -6.59 3.56 -29.71
N GLY A 167 -7.55 3.80 -28.82
CA GLY A 167 -8.97 3.62 -29.11
C GLY A 167 -9.87 3.80 -27.90
N ASN A 168 -11.15 3.53 -28.10
CA ASN A 168 -12.15 3.67 -27.04
C ASN A 168 -12.41 2.35 -26.34
N ILE A 169 -12.51 2.42 -25.04
CA ILE A 169 -12.84 1.32 -24.13
C ILE A 169 -14.02 1.70 -23.24
N THR A 170 -14.60 0.73 -22.58
CA THR A 170 -15.65 0.95 -21.57
C THR A 170 -15.18 0.41 -20.22
N ILE A 171 -15.34 1.23 -19.18
CA ILE A 171 -15.13 0.82 -17.78
C ILE A 171 -16.49 0.79 -17.08
N SER A 172 -16.88 -0.35 -16.51
CA SER A 172 -18.13 -0.53 -15.78
C SER A 172 -17.88 -0.93 -14.33
N ALA A 173 -18.78 -0.52 -13.42
CA ALA A 173 -18.68 -0.86 -12.00
C ALA A 173 -19.14 -2.29 -11.71
N ASP A 174 -18.52 -2.93 -10.72
CA ASP A 174 -19.08 -4.12 -10.10
C ASP A 174 -20.29 -3.70 -9.21
N PRO A 175 -21.43 -4.40 -9.27
CA PRO A 175 -22.64 -4.01 -8.52
C PRO A 175 -22.48 -4.14 -7.01
N ASP A 176 -21.59 -5.01 -6.54
CA ASP A 176 -21.41 -5.33 -5.12
C ASP A 176 -20.18 -4.65 -4.50
N ASN A 177 -19.27 -4.16 -5.33
CA ASN A 177 -18.03 -3.53 -4.88
C ASN A 177 -17.66 -2.31 -5.74
N LYS A 178 -17.97 -1.11 -5.24
CA LYS A 178 -17.68 0.15 -5.95
C LYS A 178 -16.20 0.36 -6.35
N TYR A 179 -15.27 -0.34 -5.69
CA TYR A 179 -13.83 -0.27 -5.96
C TYR A 179 -13.32 -1.38 -6.89
N LYS A 180 -14.23 -2.18 -7.45
CA LYS A 180 -13.93 -3.16 -8.48
C LYS A 180 -14.60 -2.73 -9.78
N VAL A 181 -13.83 -2.69 -10.85
CA VAL A 181 -14.32 -2.29 -12.17
C VAL A 181 -13.93 -3.31 -13.23
N TYR A 182 -14.71 -3.34 -14.30
CA TYR A 182 -14.52 -4.19 -15.47
C TYR A 182 -14.19 -3.33 -16.67
N VAL A 183 -13.15 -3.71 -17.42
CA VAL A 183 -12.74 -3.02 -18.65
C VAL A 183 -13.02 -3.91 -19.84
N THR A 184 -13.64 -3.36 -20.86
CA THR A 184 -13.89 -3.99 -22.16
C THR A 184 -13.44 -3.08 -23.30
N GLY A 185 -13.04 -3.69 -24.42
CA GLY A 185 -12.63 -2.98 -25.62
C GLY A 185 -11.12 -2.86 -25.81
N LEU A 186 -10.29 -3.38 -24.87
CA LEU A 186 -8.84 -3.33 -25.01
C LEU A 186 -8.35 -4.14 -26.22
N GLU A 187 -8.87 -5.35 -26.43
CA GLU A 187 -8.48 -6.19 -27.54
C GLU A 187 -9.22 -5.79 -28.84
N GLU A 188 -10.40 -5.18 -28.72
CA GLU A 188 -11.14 -4.66 -29.88
C GLU A 188 -10.36 -3.55 -30.58
N ILE A 189 -9.60 -2.74 -29.84
CA ILE A 189 -8.68 -1.74 -30.39
C ILE A 189 -7.62 -2.39 -31.28
N GLU A 190 -7.16 -3.57 -30.89
CA GLU A 190 -6.15 -4.36 -31.60
C GLU A 190 -6.76 -5.23 -32.74
N GLY A 191 -8.08 -5.15 -32.95
CA GLY A 191 -8.79 -5.94 -33.95
C GLY A 191 -9.04 -7.38 -33.54
N LEU A 192 -8.95 -7.71 -32.25
CA LEU A 192 -9.24 -9.01 -31.66
C LEU A 192 -10.64 -9.06 -31.03
N VAL A 193 -11.07 -10.25 -30.59
CA VAL A 193 -12.37 -10.44 -29.95
C VAL A 193 -12.19 -10.76 -28.48
N GLU A 194 -12.76 -9.95 -27.60
CA GLU A 194 -12.80 -10.20 -26.15
C GLU A 194 -13.84 -11.26 -25.77
N ASP A 195 -13.58 -12.52 -26.08
CA ASP A 195 -14.50 -13.64 -25.88
C ASP A 195 -14.36 -14.35 -24.53
N LEU A 196 -13.30 -14.03 -23.75
CA LEU A 196 -13.06 -14.59 -22.42
C LEU A 196 -13.52 -13.68 -21.28
N GLY A 197 -14.22 -12.61 -21.62
CA GLY A 197 -14.84 -11.65 -20.71
C GLY A 197 -13.91 -10.53 -20.25
N PRO A 198 -14.45 -9.52 -19.54
CA PRO A 198 -13.79 -8.26 -19.29
C PRO A 198 -12.53 -8.41 -18.42
N LEU A 199 -11.58 -7.50 -18.58
CA LEU A 199 -10.48 -7.35 -17.65
C LEU A 199 -11.01 -6.81 -16.31
N VAL A 200 -10.44 -7.28 -15.19
CA VAL A 200 -10.85 -6.88 -13.84
C VAL A 200 -9.78 -5.99 -13.21
N MET A 201 -10.17 -4.82 -12.73
CA MET A 201 -9.29 -3.91 -11.99
C MET A 201 -9.84 -3.70 -10.58
N TYR A 202 -8.96 -3.70 -9.59
CA TYR A 202 -9.27 -3.39 -8.18
C TYR A 202 -8.60 -2.08 -7.79
N ILE A 203 -9.40 -1.12 -7.29
CA ILE A 203 -8.94 0.18 -6.83
C ILE A 203 -8.79 0.13 -5.31
N ASN A 204 -7.63 0.42 -4.78
CA ASN A 204 -7.42 0.50 -3.33
C ASN A 204 -8.12 1.76 -2.77
N PRO A 205 -9.06 1.65 -1.82
CA PRO A 205 -9.80 2.80 -1.31
C PRO A 205 -8.95 3.82 -0.54
N ALA A 206 -7.80 3.41 -0.04
CA ALA A 206 -6.93 4.28 0.76
C ALA A 206 -5.89 5.04 -0.07
N THR A 207 -5.49 4.50 -1.24
CA THR A 207 -4.37 5.05 -2.01
C THR A 207 -4.71 5.30 -3.47
N TYR A 208 -5.85 4.78 -3.94
CA TYR A 208 -6.27 4.73 -5.35
C TYR A 208 -5.28 4.00 -6.27
N ALA A 209 -4.34 3.25 -5.69
CA ALA A 209 -3.55 2.29 -6.45
C ALA A 209 -4.47 1.24 -7.08
N VAL A 210 -4.20 0.88 -8.33
CA VAL A 210 -4.97 -0.09 -9.09
C VAL A 210 -4.16 -1.36 -9.25
N THR A 211 -4.80 -2.51 -9.04
CA THR A 211 -4.21 -3.83 -9.30
C THR A 211 -5.06 -4.62 -10.28
N VAL A 212 -4.39 -5.32 -11.17
CA VAL A 212 -5.00 -6.14 -12.22
C VAL A 212 -4.44 -7.55 -12.10
N PRO A 213 -5.19 -8.50 -11.51
CA PRO A 213 -4.80 -9.89 -11.54
C PRO A 213 -4.70 -10.40 -12.98
N GLU A 214 -3.76 -11.31 -13.22
CA GLU A 214 -3.62 -11.92 -14.54
C GLU A 214 -4.94 -12.55 -15.00
N LYS A 215 -5.36 -12.17 -16.20
CA LYS A 215 -6.58 -12.69 -16.82
C LYS A 215 -6.45 -12.70 -18.35
N ALA A 216 -6.76 -13.85 -18.94
CA ALA A 216 -6.99 -13.95 -20.38
C ALA A 216 -8.33 -13.30 -20.72
N ILE A 217 -8.34 -12.39 -21.72
CA ILE A 217 -9.53 -11.67 -22.18
C ILE A 217 -9.89 -12.00 -23.63
N ALA A 218 -8.94 -12.49 -24.44
CA ALA A 218 -9.17 -12.98 -25.78
C ALA A 218 -8.58 -14.39 -25.93
N SER A 219 -9.31 -15.30 -26.64
CA SER A 219 -8.86 -16.68 -26.86
C SER A 219 -7.86 -16.81 -27.99
N ASP A 220 -7.81 -15.84 -28.91
CA ASP A 220 -6.88 -15.79 -30.04
C ASP A 220 -6.20 -14.43 -30.14
N GLY A 221 -4.89 -14.42 -29.90
CA GLY A 221 -3.98 -13.28 -30.06
C GLY A 221 -3.17 -13.42 -31.34
N TRP A 222 -3.71 -13.03 -32.46
CA TRP A 222 -3.04 -13.04 -33.79
C TRP A 222 -2.49 -14.44 -34.19
N GLY A 223 -3.12 -15.52 -33.71
CA GLY A 223 -2.69 -16.89 -33.95
C GLY A 223 -1.61 -17.42 -32.99
N TYR A 224 -1.34 -16.70 -31.88
CA TYR A 224 -0.35 -17.09 -30.84
C TYR A 224 -1.02 -17.46 -29.51
N GLY A 225 -2.22 -18.00 -29.59
CA GLY A 225 -3.00 -18.41 -28.41
C GLY A 225 -3.71 -17.26 -27.71
N SER A 226 -4.08 -17.45 -26.45
CA SER A 226 -4.84 -16.45 -25.70
C SER A 226 -4.00 -15.23 -25.29
N VAL A 227 -4.65 -14.05 -25.24
CA VAL A 227 -4.07 -12.81 -24.74
C VAL A 227 -4.47 -12.59 -23.31
N SER A 228 -3.51 -12.42 -22.43
CA SER A 228 -3.69 -12.12 -21.00
C SER A 228 -3.10 -10.77 -20.63
N TYR A 229 -3.79 -10.08 -19.73
CA TYR A 229 -3.32 -8.87 -19.09
C TYR A 229 -3.15 -9.08 -17.60
N SER A 230 -2.10 -8.50 -17.02
CA SER A 230 -1.92 -8.28 -15.59
C SER A 230 -1.26 -6.92 -15.37
N GLY A 231 -1.23 -6.43 -14.15
CA GLY A 231 -0.47 -5.21 -13.90
C GLY A 231 -0.91 -4.38 -12.71
N THR A 232 -0.40 -3.16 -12.69
CA THR A 232 -0.68 -2.18 -11.64
C THR A 232 -0.86 -0.80 -12.25
N GLY A 233 -1.39 0.14 -11.46
CA GLY A 233 -1.54 1.51 -11.92
C GLY A 233 -2.07 2.42 -10.82
N VAL A 234 -2.52 3.60 -11.21
CA VAL A 234 -3.11 4.60 -10.32
C VAL A 234 -4.36 5.19 -10.97
N TYR A 235 -5.40 5.33 -10.17
CA TYR A 235 -6.62 6.07 -10.52
C TYR A 235 -6.51 7.51 -9.99
N SER A 236 -6.73 8.49 -10.85
CA SER A 236 -6.85 9.91 -10.47
C SER A 236 -8.31 10.24 -10.17
N SER A 237 -8.64 10.40 -8.89
CA SER A 237 -10.03 10.60 -8.46
C SER A 237 -10.59 11.97 -8.82
N CYS A 238 -9.75 12.97 -9.10
CA CYS A 238 -10.19 14.33 -9.42
C CYS A 238 -10.64 14.49 -10.89
N ASP A 239 -9.95 13.85 -11.82
CA ASP A 239 -10.26 13.89 -13.25
C ASP A 239 -10.85 12.59 -13.79
N GLY A 240 -10.78 11.51 -13.02
CA GLY A 240 -11.32 10.21 -13.38
C GLY A 240 -10.44 9.42 -14.34
N SER A 241 -9.17 9.79 -14.53
CA SER A 241 -8.24 9.08 -15.41
C SER A 241 -7.53 7.92 -14.71
N TYR A 242 -6.98 7.02 -15.53
CA TYR A 242 -6.11 5.94 -15.05
C TYR A 242 -4.77 6.00 -15.79
N VAL A 243 -3.69 5.73 -15.06
CA VAL A 243 -2.38 5.40 -15.65
C VAL A 243 -2.06 3.98 -15.23
N MET A 244 -2.02 3.08 -16.21
CA MET A 244 -1.85 1.65 -15.99
C MET A 244 -0.54 1.15 -16.60
N TYR A 245 0.10 0.20 -15.94
CA TYR A 245 1.25 -0.54 -16.42
C TYR A 245 0.80 -1.99 -16.63
N PHE A 246 0.40 -2.31 -17.85
CA PHE A 246 -0.07 -3.66 -18.18
C PHE A 246 1.06 -4.52 -18.71
N GLU A 247 1.26 -5.66 -18.07
CA GLU A 247 2.01 -6.76 -18.66
C GLU A 247 1.07 -7.53 -19.60
N ILE A 248 1.47 -7.67 -20.86
CA ILE A 248 0.73 -8.40 -21.89
C ILE A 248 1.43 -9.72 -22.14
N SER A 249 0.68 -10.82 -22.15
CA SER A 249 1.18 -12.17 -22.38
C SER A 249 0.34 -12.91 -23.43
N LEU A 250 1.02 -13.66 -24.27
CA LEU A 250 0.43 -14.59 -25.23
C LEU A 250 0.70 -16.02 -24.76
N SER A 251 -0.30 -16.89 -24.74
CA SER A 251 -0.13 -18.24 -24.17
C SER A 251 0.97 -19.06 -24.84
N ASP A 252 1.22 -18.86 -26.14
CA ASP A 252 2.19 -19.60 -26.92
C ASP A 252 3.58 -18.94 -26.96
N LEU A 253 3.68 -17.65 -26.65
CA LEU A 253 4.93 -16.88 -26.71
C LEU A 253 5.41 -16.38 -25.33
N GLY A 254 4.55 -16.39 -24.30
CA GLY A 254 4.84 -15.83 -22.98
C GLY A 254 4.67 -14.32 -22.93
N SER A 255 5.34 -13.70 -21.95
CA SER A 255 5.27 -12.25 -21.74
C SER A 255 5.85 -11.47 -22.91
N GLN A 256 5.12 -10.46 -23.37
CA GLN A 256 5.54 -9.52 -24.41
C GLN A 256 6.17 -8.25 -23.80
N GLY A 257 6.02 -8.07 -22.50
CA GLY A 257 6.55 -6.92 -21.76
C GLY A 257 5.47 -6.15 -21.01
N THR A 258 5.90 -5.08 -20.35
CA THR A 258 5.02 -4.15 -19.62
C THR A 258 4.95 -2.83 -20.37
N TYR A 259 3.73 -2.35 -20.61
CA TYR A 259 3.45 -1.17 -21.40
C TYR A 259 2.59 -0.18 -20.61
N THR A 260 2.79 1.12 -20.86
CA THR A 260 2.03 2.17 -20.20
C THR A 260 0.76 2.50 -20.99
N PHE A 261 -0.38 2.43 -20.31
CA PHE A 261 -1.67 2.83 -20.86
C PHE A 261 -2.23 4.02 -20.07
N THR A 262 -2.57 5.07 -20.76
CA THR A 262 -3.32 6.20 -20.20
C THR A 262 -4.77 6.09 -20.64
N LEU A 263 -5.68 5.98 -19.66
CA LEU A 263 -7.12 5.89 -19.90
C LEU A 263 -7.75 7.21 -19.47
N THR A 264 -8.17 8.00 -20.43
CA THR A 264 -8.79 9.32 -20.19
C THR A 264 -10.29 9.22 -20.41
N ARG A 265 -11.06 9.70 -19.44
CA ARG A 265 -12.52 9.67 -19.53
C ARG A 265 -13.01 10.56 -20.67
N ASN A 266 -13.88 10.02 -21.53
CA ASN A 266 -14.55 10.81 -22.56
C ASN A 266 -15.55 11.77 -21.90
N PRO A 267 -15.74 12.98 -22.46
CA PRO A 267 -16.66 13.99 -21.95
C PRO A 267 -18.11 13.52 -21.84
#